data_d101e533c511a2815c9143438ceae658
#
_entry.id   d101e533c511a2815c9143438ceae658
#
_cell.length_a   1.000
_cell.length_b   1.000
_cell.length_c   1.000
_cell.angle_alpha   90.00
_cell.angle_beta   90.00
_cell.angle_gamma   90.00
#
_symmetry.space_group_name_H-M   'P 1'
#
loop_
_entity.id
_entity.type
_entity.pdbx_description
1 polymer ?
#
loop_
_entity_poly.entity_id
_entity_poly.type
_entity_poly.pdbx_seq_one_letter_code
_entity_poly.pdbx_strand_id
1 'polypeptide(L)'
;HWTADPCVPKRFAVPFFIALVPQGQMAVADESEQFEPVWVAPQQALQQHADGHMPMIYPTLRTLERLAAYPETAALLAAVQTGPLWRSMPRSGRLGGKEYRCMENEAAYGELALLCPDGQAQPVLDWQSTQVVALRQNVLRLTAPNEGVMTGPGTNSYLIGEAATGFIAIDPGPSDAQHIERLLVAAGADIRAIVCT
;
A
#
# COMPACT_ATOMS: atom_id res chain seq x y z
N HIS A 1 -1.28 -11.33 -11.90
CA HIS A 1 -0.16 -10.57 -12.43
C HIS A 1 0.45 -9.72 -11.33
N TRP A 2 1.75 -9.81 -11.14
CA TRP A 2 2.50 -9.04 -10.15
C TRP A 2 3.47 -8.10 -10.86
N THR A 3 3.45 -6.82 -10.47
CA THR A 3 4.46 -5.84 -10.88
C THR A 3 5.24 -5.43 -9.65
N ALA A 4 6.57 -5.36 -9.77
CA ALA A 4 7.40 -4.92 -8.65
C ALA A 4 7.10 -3.46 -8.28
N ASP A 5 7.35 -3.14 -7.00
CA ASP A 5 7.23 -1.77 -6.48
C ASP A 5 8.04 -0.78 -7.35
N PRO A 6 7.48 0.36 -7.74
CA PRO A 6 8.20 1.38 -8.51
C PRO A 6 9.49 1.91 -7.84
N CYS A 7 9.62 1.81 -6.52
CA CYS A 7 10.80 2.27 -5.80
C CYS A 7 12.03 1.35 -5.92
N VAL A 8 11.85 0.09 -6.40
CA VAL A 8 13.01 -0.80 -6.57
C VAL A 8 13.70 -0.58 -7.92
N PRO A 9 15.03 -0.58 -7.95
CA PRO A 9 15.79 -0.25 -9.16
C PRO A 9 15.62 -1.29 -10.29
N LYS A 10 15.44 -2.57 -9.94
CA LYS A 10 15.20 -3.65 -10.89
C LYS A 10 13.80 -4.19 -10.71
N ARG A 11 12.96 -4.00 -11.74
CA ARG A 11 11.53 -4.32 -11.70
C ARG A 11 11.17 -5.38 -12.71
N PHE A 12 10.28 -6.28 -12.30
CA PHE A 12 9.72 -7.30 -13.15
C PHE A 12 8.19 -7.21 -13.13
N ALA A 13 7.58 -7.51 -14.25
CA ALA A 13 6.16 -7.78 -14.39
C ALA A 13 6.00 -9.28 -14.63
N VAL A 14 5.46 -9.98 -13.64
CA VAL A 14 5.43 -11.45 -13.62
C VAL A 14 3.98 -11.94 -13.70
N PRO A 15 3.61 -12.72 -14.73
CA PRO A 15 2.35 -13.43 -14.73
C PRO A 15 2.44 -14.65 -13.79
N PHE A 16 1.46 -14.78 -12.91
CA PHE A 16 1.25 -15.99 -12.11
C PHE A 16 0.14 -16.81 -12.75
N PHE A 17 0.35 -18.10 -12.86
CA PHE A 17 -0.61 -19.05 -13.37
C PHE A 17 -1.06 -20.00 -12.26
N ILE A 18 -2.31 -20.40 -12.30
CA ILE A 18 -2.89 -21.40 -11.42
C ILE A 18 -3.33 -22.57 -12.29
N ALA A 19 -2.86 -23.77 -11.96
CA ALA A 19 -3.20 -24.99 -12.68
C ALA A 19 -3.40 -26.14 -11.69
N LEU A 20 -4.26 -27.09 -12.08
CA LEU A 20 -4.33 -28.38 -11.41
C LEU A 20 -3.12 -29.22 -11.78
N VAL A 21 -2.55 -29.87 -10.78
CA VAL A 21 -1.50 -30.87 -11.03
C VAL A 21 -2.13 -32.11 -11.63
N PRO A 22 -1.65 -32.60 -12.77
CA PRO A 22 -2.13 -33.85 -13.35
C PRO A 22 -1.92 -35.03 -12.41
N GLN A 23 -2.84 -36.00 -12.45
CA GLN A 23 -2.70 -37.22 -11.63
C GLN A 23 -1.39 -37.94 -11.98
N GLY A 24 -0.71 -38.40 -10.94
CA GLY A 24 0.55 -39.16 -11.08
C GLY A 24 1.80 -38.34 -11.30
N GLN A 25 1.71 -37.01 -11.37
CA GLN A 25 2.87 -36.13 -11.38
C GLN A 25 3.37 -35.83 -9.97
N MET A 26 4.68 -35.88 -9.81
CA MET A 26 5.36 -35.45 -8.58
C MET A 26 6.18 -34.18 -8.88
N ALA A 27 6.18 -33.24 -7.94
CA ALA A 27 7.06 -32.11 -8.00
C ALA A 27 8.51 -32.57 -7.78
N VAL A 28 9.41 -32.16 -8.68
CA VAL A 28 10.84 -32.42 -8.57
C VAL A 28 11.55 -31.06 -8.65
N ALA A 29 12.43 -30.78 -7.71
CA ALA A 29 13.26 -29.59 -7.73
C ALA A 29 14.29 -29.68 -8.87
N ASP A 30 14.62 -28.53 -9.46
CA ASP A 30 15.70 -28.46 -10.47
C ASP A 30 17.10 -28.39 -9.85
N GLU A 31 17.18 -28.26 -8.53
CA GLU A 31 18.41 -28.18 -7.71
C GLU A 31 19.36 -27.03 -8.06
N SER A 32 18.94 -26.11 -8.93
CA SER A 32 19.69 -24.90 -9.27
C SER A 32 19.12 -23.66 -8.64
N GLU A 33 17.80 -23.45 -8.76
CA GLU A 33 17.05 -22.32 -8.16
C GLU A 33 16.00 -22.79 -7.14
N GLN A 34 15.60 -24.07 -7.21
CA GLN A 34 14.55 -24.66 -6.40
C GLN A 34 15.06 -25.90 -5.67
N PHE A 35 14.83 -25.92 -4.37
CA PHE A 35 15.24 -27.00 -3.48
C PHE A 35 14.03 -27.44 -2.64
N GLU A 36 14.00 -28.71 -2.23
CA GLU A 36 13.05 -29.26 -1.26
C GLU A 36 11.57 -28.91 -1.56
N PRO A 37 10.99 -29.41 -2.68
CA PRO A 37 9.59 -29.13 -3.00
C PRO A 37 8.67 -29.68 -1.92
N VAL A 38 7.69 -28.88 -1.48
CA VAL A 38 6.74 -29.24 -0.45
C VAL A 38 5.30 -28.95 -0.90
N TRP A 39 4.39 -29.87 -0.62
CA TRP A 39 2.96 -29.67 -0.76
C TRP A 39 2.41 -29.12 0.55
N VAL A 40 1.88 -27.91 0.52
CA VAL A 40 1.39 -27.22 1.71
C VAL A 40 0.14 -26.41 1.38
N ALA A 41 -0.83 -26.38 2.29
CA ALA A 41 -1.98 -25.51 2.16
C ALA A 41 -1.55 -24.03 2.35
N PRO A 42 -2.18 -23.06 1.65
CA PRO A 42 -1.81 -21.66 1.77
C PRO A 42 -1.78 -21.14 3.20
N GLN A 43 -2.80 -21.46 4.01
CA GLN A 43 -2.87 -21.06 5.42
C GLN A 43 -1.72 -21.65 6.24
N GLN A 44 -1.37 -22.90 5.98
CA GLN A 44 -0.28 -23.57 6.67
C GLN A 44 1.09 -22.97 6.29
N ALA A 45 1.30 -22.62 5.01
CA ALA A 45 2.50 -21.95 4.57
C ALA A 45 2.66 -20.57 5.23
N LEU A 46 1.57 -19.79 5.31
CA LEU A 46 1.55 -18.49 5.99
C LEU A 46 1.88 -18.63 7.48
N GLN A 47 1.34 -19.66 8.15
CA GLN A 47 1.66 -19.93 9.55
C GLN A 47 3.13 -20.30 9.72
N GLN A 48 3.68 -21.19 8.89
CA GLN A 48 5.10 -21.56 8.93
C GLN A 48 6.02 -20.37 8.67
N HIS A 49 5.60 -19.42 7.82
CA HIS A 49 6.33 -18.17 7.63
C HIS A 49 6.33 -17.32 8.91
N ALA A 50 5.17 -17.14 9.54
CA ALA A 50 5.04 -16.39 10.79
C ALA A 50 5.89 -16.98 11.92
N ASP A 51 6.00 -18.30 11.96
CA ASP A 51 6.82 -19.06 12.93
C ASP A 51 8.33 -19.08 12.58
N GLY A 52 8.71 -18.48 11.45
CA GLY A 52 10.10 -18.42 10.99
C GLY A 52 10.63 -19.70 10.32
N HIS A 53 9.78 -20.70 10.08
CA HIS A 53 10.17 -21.98 9.51
C HIS A 53 10.19 -21.97 7.96
N MET A 54 9.46 -21.05 7.33
CA MET A 54 9.38 -20.91 5.88
C MET A 54 9.55 -19.45 5.48
N PRO A 55 10.78 -18.93 5.33
CA PRO A 55 11.00 -17.56 4.90
C PRO A 55 10.51 -17.36 3.47
N MET A 56 9.68 -16.35 3.26
CA MET A 56 9.12 -16.03 1.95
C MET A 56 9.21 -14.54 1.67
N ILE A 57 9.36 -14.17 0.40
CA ILE A 57 9.35 -12.79 -0.05
C ILE A 57 7.91 -12.24 -0.14
N TYR A 58 7.78 -10.93 -0.09
CA TYR A 58 6.51 -10.23 -0.07
C TYR A 58 5.50 -10.64 -1.18
N PRO A 59 5.88 -10.78 -2.46
CA PRO A 59 4.97 -11.27 -3.51
C PRO A 59 4.36 -12.63 -3.23
N THR A 60 5.17 -13.55 -2.71
CA THR A 60 4.73 -14.91 -2.37
C THR A 60 3.72 -14.88 -1.23
N LEU A 61 4.00 -14.13 -0.17
CA LEU A 61 3.08 -13.96 0.96
C LEU A 61 1.73 -13.43 0.52
N ARG A 62 1.71 -12.32 -0.24
CA ARG A 62 0.46 -11.71 -0.71
C ARG A 62 -0.31 -12.62 -1.68
N THR A 63 0.39 -13.43 -2.46
CA THR A 63 -0.26 -14.46 -3.30
C THR A 63 -0.92 -15.53 -2.43
N LEU A 64 -0.20 -16.06 -1.44
CA LEU A 64 -0.75 -17.08 -0.53
C LEU A 64 -1.94 -16.55 0.29
N GLU A 65 -1.90 -15.31 0.76
CA GLU A 65 -3.04 -14.68 1.44
C GLU A 65 -4.30 -14.66 0.57
N ARG A 66 -4.15 -14.35 -0.73
CA ARG A 66 -5.26 -14.42 -1.68
C ARG A 66 -5.76 -15.84 -1.91
N LEU A 67 -4.85 -16.80 -2.05
CA LEU A 67 -5.21 -18.22 -2.20
C LEU A 67 -5.91 -18.75 -0.95
N ALA A 68 -5.47 -18.32 0.23
CA ALA A 68 -6.03 -18.71 1.52
C ALA A 68 -7.51 -18.30 1.71
N ALA A 69 -7.99 -17.31 0.95
CA ALA A 69 -9.39 -16.90 0.98
C ALA A 69 -10.34 -17.95 0.35
N TYR A 70 -9.81 -18.94 -0.35
CA TYR A 70 -10.60 -19.99 -1.00
C TYR A 70 -10.43 -21.32 -0.26
N PRO A 71 -11.52 -21.89 0.29
CA PRO A 71 -11.45 -23.13 1.06
C PRO A 71 -11.14 -24.35 0.20
N GLU A 72 -11.49 -24.28 -1.09
CA GLU A 72 -11.34 -25.40 -2.03
C GLU A 72 -10.74 -24.95 -3.37
N THR A 73 -9.94 -25.82 -3.96
CA THR A 73 -9.31 -25.57 -5.28
C THR A 73 -10.33 -25.30 -6.39
N ALA A 74 -11.48 -25.98 -6.37
CA ALA A 74 -12.53 -25.78 -7.35
C ALA A 74 -13.11 -24.35 -7.29
N ALA A 75 -13.34 -23.83 -6.09
CA ALA A 75 -13.81 -22.45 -5.89
C ALA A 75 -12.78 -21.42 -6.38
N LEU A 76 -11.50 -21.65 -6.09
CA LEU A 76 -10.41 -20.82 -6.57
C LEU A 76 -10.35 -20.80 -8.12
N LEU A 77 -10.37 -21.98 -8.76
CA LEU A 77 -10.31 -22.08 -10.22
C LEU A 77 -11.50 -21.39 -10.89
N ALA A 78 -12.70 -21.59 -10.35
CA ALA A 78 -13.91 -20.90 -10.86
C ALA A 78 -13.76 -19.36 -10.74
N ALA A 79 -13.28 -18.86 -9.60
CA ALA A 79 -13.08 -17.44 -9.39
C ALA A 79 -12.03 -16.84 -10.34
N VAL A 80 -10.94 -17.55 -10.60
CA VAL A 80 -9.87 -17.09 -11.51
C VAL A 80 -10.31 -17.14 -12.97
N GLN A 81 -11.15 -18.10 -13.36
CA GLN A 81 -11.64 -18.24 -14.74
C GLN A 81 -12.72 -17.21 -15.08
N THR A 82 -13.56 -16.82 -14.14
CA THR A 82 -14.72 -15.96 -14.37
C THR A 82 -14.55 -14.54 -13.84
N GLY A 83 -13.62 -14.36 -12.89
CA GLY A 83 -13.37 -13.09 -12.25
C GLY A 83 -12.37 -12.19 -13.00
N PRO A 84 -12.21 -10.95 -12.53
CA PRO A 84 -11.22 -10.05 -13.09
C PRO A 84 -9.80 -10.56 -12.85
N LEU A 85 -8.90 -10.25 -13.78
CA LEU A 85 -7.49 -10.58 -13.63
C LEU A 85 -6.91 -9.88 -12.37
N TRP A 86 -6.33 -10.66 -11.49
CA TRP A 86 -5.64 -10.11 -10.31
C TRP A 86 -4.36 -9.39 -10.75
N ARG A 87 -4.35 -8.10 -10.51
CA ARG A 87 -3.17 -7.26 -10.76
C ARG A 87 -2.73 -6.69 -9.42
N SER A 88 -1.44 -6.79 -9.14
CA SER A 88 -0.85 -6.28 -7.90
C SER A 88 0.45 -5.55 -8.19
N MET A 89 0.57 -4.38 -7.61
CA MET A 89 1.78 -3.57 -7.64
C MET A 89 1.89 -2.85 -6.29
N PRO A 90 2.71 -3.35 -5.35
CA PRO A 90 2.90 -2.66 -4.07
C PRO A 90 3.50 -1.28 -4.27
N ARG A 91 3.29 -0.41 -3.29
CA ARG A 91 3.91 0.91 -3.22
C ARG A 91 4.54 1.11 -1.85
N SER A 92 5.74 1.65 -1.83
CA SER A 92 6.46 1.92 -0.59
C SER A 92 6.32 3.36 -0.14
N GLY A 93 6.30 3.53 1.17
CA GLY A 93 6.37 4.79 1.89
C GLY A 93 7.09 4.58 3.22
N ARG A 94 7.05 5.55 4.10
CA ARG A 94 7.60 5.47 5.45
C ARG A 94 6.50 5.70 6.48
N LEU A 95 6.42 4.82 7.47
CA LEU A 95 5.48 4.95 8.59
C LEU A 95 6.25 4.69 9.90
N GLY A 96 6.19 5.62 10.83
CA GLY A 96 6.93 5.54 12.09
C GLY A 96 8.44 5.40 11.88
N GLY A 97 8.99 6.04 10.85
CA GLY A 97 10.42 5.97 10.50
C GLY A 97 10.86 4.68 9.81
N LYS A 98 9.97 3.69 9.62
CA LYS A 98 10.25 2.41 8.95
C LYS A 98 9.68 2.38 7.54
N GLU A 99 10.26 1.55 6.67
CA GLU A 99 9.65 1.25 5.38
C GLU A 99 8.29 0.58 5.58
N TYR A 100 7.29 1.05 4.86
CA TYR A 100 5.95 0.51 4.83
C TYR A 100 5.54 0.25 3.39
N ARG A 101 4.99 -0.94 3.12
CA ARG A 101 4.51 -1.33 1.80
C ARG A 101 3.00 -1.45 1.81
N CYS A 102 2.36 -0.70 0.93
CA CYS A 102 0.91 -0.73 0.71
C CYS A 102 0.52 -1.58 -0.49
N MET A 103 -0.60 -2.25 -0.35
CA MET A 103 -1.32 -2.88 -1.47
C MET A 103 -2.51 -2.02 -1.91
N GLU A 104 -3.06 -2.35 -3.06
CA GLU A 104 -4.13 -1.58 -3.73
C GLU A 104 -5.39 -1.38 -2.90
N ASN A 105 -5.64 -2.25 -1.92
CA ASN A 105 -6.79 -2.19 -1.02
C ASN A 105 -6.52 -1.42 0.28
N GLU A 106 -5.32 -0.88 0.46
CA GLU A 106 -4.96 -0.13 1.66
C GLU A 106 -5.13 1.38 1.43
N ALA A 107 -5.57 2.10 2.46
CA ALA A 107 -5.96 3.52 2.35
C ALA A 107 -4.84 4.43 1.80
N ALA A 108 -3.59 4.16 2.17
CA ALA A 108 -2.45 4.95 1.72
C ALA A 108 -2.06 4.73 0.24
N TYR A 109 -2.55 3.67 -0.39
CA TYR A 109 -2.11 3.29 -1.74
C TYR A 109 -2.43 4.38 -2.78
N GLY A 110 -3.63 4.95 -2.73
CA GLY A 110 -4.04 6.03 -3.64
C GLY A 110 -3.17 7.27 -3.49
N GLU A 111 -2.87 7.67 -2.25
CA GLU A 111 -1.98 8.78 -1.96
C GLU A 111 -0.57 8.52 -2.50
N LEU A 112 0.00 7.35 -2.22
CA LEU A 112 1.31 6.97 -2.75
C LEU A 112 1.34 6.92 -4.28
N ALA A 113 0.28 6.43 -4.91
CA ALA A 113 0.17 6.37 -6.37
C ALA A 113 0.16 7.76 -7.00
N LEU A 114 -0.50 8.73 -6.34
CA LEU A 114 -0.60 10.09 -6.83
C LEU A 114 0.68 10.90 -6.59
N LEU A 115 1.26 10.80 -5.40
CA LEU A 115 2.40 11.61 -4.99
C LEU A 115 3.74 11.07 -5.48
N CYS A 116 3.84 9.78 -5.69
CA CYS A 116 5.07 9.13 -6.14
C CYS A 116 4.77 8.02 -7.16
N PRO A 117 4.24 8.37 -8.36
CA PRO A 117 3.82 7.39 -9.36
C PRO A 117 4.97 6.49 -9.83
N ASP A 118 6.16 7.03 -9.90
CA ASP A 118 7.39 6.37 -10.39
C ASP A 118 8.31 5.82 -9.28
N GLY A 119 7.91 5.96 -8.00
CA GLY A 119 8.64 5.40 -6.87
C GLY A 119 9.97 6.08 -6.53
N GLN A 120 10.27 7.25 -7.07
CA GLN A 120 11.55 7.95 -6.82
C GLN A 120 11.66 8.59 -5.43
N ALA A 121 10.54 8.74 -4.73
CA ALA A 121 10.48 9.23 -3.36
C ALA A 121 9.82 8.20 -2.45
N GLN A 122 10.08 8.28 -1.16
CA GLN A 122 9.38 7.51 -0.13
C GLN A 122 8.59 8.47 0.77
N PRO A 123 7.34 8.80 0.42
CA PRO A 123 6.50 9.68 1.20
C PRO A 123 6.31 9.19 2.63
N VAL A 124 6.20 10.12 3.57
CA VAL A 124 5.93 9.84 4.99
C VAL A 124 4.43 9.66 5.18
N LEU A 125 4.03 8.56 5.81
CA LEU A 125 2.65 8.12 6.00
C LEU A 125 2.18 8.24 7.47
N ASP A 126 2.78 9.12 8.27
CA ASP A 126 2.42 9.30 9.68
C ASP A 126 1.14 10.15 9.80
N TRP A 127 -0.02 9.50 9.62
CA TRP A 127 -1.32 10.17 9.57
C TRP A 127 -1.71 10.87 10.87
N GLN A 128 -1.38 10.29 12.01
CA GLN A 128 -1.71 10.86 13.32
C GLN A 128 -0.65 11.84 13.83
N SER A 129 0.23 12.29 12.96
CA SER A 129 1.24 13.28 13.35
C SER A 129 0.58 14.62 13.67
N THR A 130 0.92 15.18 14.81
CA THR A 130 0.57 16.58 15.14
C THR A 130 1.40 17.59 14.34
N GLN A 131 2.38 17.10 13.61
CA GLN A 131 3.28 17.92 12.80
C GLN A 131 2.88 17.93 11.33
N VAL A 132 3.33 18.94 10.64
CA VAL A 132 3.21 19.05 9.18
C VAL A 132 4.11 18.02 8.52
N VAL A 133 3.54 17.22 7.64
CA VAL A 133 4.28 16.22 6.87
C VAL A 133 4.47 16.72 5.44
N ALA A 134 5.70 16.97 5.04
CA ALA A 134 6.03 17.31 3.66
C ALA A 134 6.03 16.04 2.82
N LEU A 135 5.04 15.90 1.95
CA LEU A 135 4.93 14.77 1.01
C LEU A 135 5.77 15.02 -0.24
N ARG A 136 5.77 16.26 -0.72
CA ARG A 136 6.60 16.78 -1.80
C ARG A 136 7.01 18.22 -1.48
N GLN A 137 7.85 18.82 -2.30
CA GLN A 137 8.33 20.19 -2.13
C GLN A 137 7.18 21.21 -1.96
N ASN A 138 6.08 21.01 -2.67
CA ASN A 138 4.93 21.91 -2.69
C ASN A 138 3.63 21.27 -2.20
N VAL A 139 3.71 20.12 -1.51
CA VAL A 139 2.56 19.39 -0.97
C VAL A 139 2.81 19.04 0.49
N LEU A 140 2.04 19.68 1.38
CA LEU A 140 2.07 19.41 2.80
C LEU A 140 0.78 18.68 3.20
N ARG A 141 0.86 17.80 4.18
CA ARG A 141 -0.30 17.13 4.78
C ARG A 141 -0.33 17.39 6.29
N LEU A 142 -1.53 17.64 6.79
CA LEU A 142 -1.86 17.66 8.21
C LEU A 142 -3.05 16.73 8.43
N THR A 143 -3.00 15.86 9.43
CA THR A 143 -4.13 15.03 9.80
C THR A 143 -4.92 15.71 10.91
N ALA A 144 -6.23 15.88 10.70
CA ALA A 144 -7.13 16.47 11.68
C ALA A 144 -7.45 15.49 12.82
N PRO A 145 -7.73 15.97 14.05
CA PRO A 145 -8.05 15.12 15.20
C PRO A 145 -9.55 14.72 15.21
N ASN A 146 -10.03 14.14 14.12
CA ASN A 146 -11.41 13.69 13.94
C ASN A 146 -11.48 12.24 13.49
N GLU A 147 -10.73 11.38 14.17
CA GLU A 147 -10.73 9.93 13.94
C GLU A 147 -12.13 9.33 14.04
N GLY A 148 -12.45 8.38 13.18
CA GLY A 148 -13.77 7.74 13.16
C GLY A 148 -13.93 6.74 12.02
N VAL A 149 -15.11 6.11 12.00
CA VAL A 149 -15.45 5.08 10.99
C VAL A 149 -15.35 5.63 9.55
N MET A 150 -15.69 6.88 9.34
CA MET A 150 -15.69 7.54 8.02
C MET A 150 -14.36 8.26 7.70
N THR A 151 -13.59 8.59 8.73
CA THR A 151 -12.38 9.41 8.59
C THR A 151 -11.09 8.63 8.89
N GLY A 152 -11.23 7.36 9.30
CA GLY A 152 -10.07 6.56 9.70
C GLY A 152 -9.27 7.23 10.82
N PRO A 153 -7.98 7.50 10.62
CA PRO A 153 -7.13 8.17 11.61
C PRO A 153 -7.39 9.68 11.74
N GLY A 154 -8.25 10.23 10.90
CA GLY A 154 -8.61 11.64 10.80
C GLY A 154 -8.60 12.13 9.36
N THR A 155 -9.26 13.24 9.09
CA THR A 155 -9.24 13.88 7.78
C THR A 155 -7.83 14.33 7.43
N ASN A 156 -7.33 13.91 6.28
CA ASN A 156 -6.09 14.41 5.72
C ASN A 156 -6.36 15.74 5.00
N SER A 157 -5.87 16.82 5.59
CA SER A 157 -5.89 18.16 4.99
C SER A 157 -4.59 18.38 4.23
N TYR A 158 -4.69 18.84 2.99
CA TYR A 158 -3.50 19.11 2.17
C TYR A 158 -3.35 20.61 1.93
N LEU A 159 -2.11 21.09 1.99
CA LEU A 159 -1.72 22.41 1.52
C LEU A 159 -0.88 22.25 0.27
N ILE A 160 -1.35 22.80 -0.85
CA ILE A 160 -0.66 22.75 -2.14
C ILE A 160 -0.23 24.15 -2.51
N GLY A 161 1.06 24.35 -2.68
CA GLY A 161 1.65 25.65 -3.00
C GLY A 161 3.00 25.84 -2.35
N GLU A 162 3.44 27.07 -2.32
CA GLU A 162 4.70 27.48 -1.69
C GLU A 162 4.56 28.89 -1.08
N ALA A 163 5.46 29.23 -0.18
CA ALA A 163 5.41 30.50 0.55
C ALA A 163 5.40 31.76 -0.36
N ALA A 164 6.02 31.67 -1.54
CA ALA A 164 6.09 32.78 -2.49
C ALA A 164 4.76 33.06 -3.22
N THR A 165 3.95 32.03 -3.46
CA THR A 165 2.71 32.11 -4.25
C THR A 165 1.45 31.90 -3.43
N GLY A 166 1.57 31.49 -2.16
CA GLY A 166 0.49 31.10 -1.28
C GLY A 166 0.05 29.65 -1.50
N PHE A 167 -0.91 29.22 -0.69
CA PHE A 167 -1.37 27.83 -0.65
C PHE A 167 -2.85 27.69 -0.99
N ILE A 168 -3.22 26.55 -1.54
CA ILE A 168 -4.58 26.07 -1.64
C ILE A 168 -4.75 24.98 -0.56
N ALA A 169 -5.76 25.11 0.28
CA ALA A 169 -6.13 24.10 1.25
C ALA A 169 -7.17 23.14 0.64
N ILE A 170 -6.89 21.84 0.68
CA ILE A 170 -7.85 20.81 0.26
C ILE A 170 -8.31 20.06 1.50
N ASP A 171 -9.61 19.88 1.64
CA ASP A 171 -10.28 19.22 2.78
C ASP A 171 -9.73 19.70 4.13
N PRO A 172 -9.98 20.95 4.54
CA PRO A 172 -9.35 21.56 5.72
C PRO A 172 -9.77 20.91 7.06
N GLY A 173 -10.60 19.86 7.02
CA GLY A 173 -11.02 19.11 8.18
C GLY A 173 -12.17 19.76 8.97
N PRO A 174 -12.36 19.35 10.22
CA PRO A 174 -13.42 19.86 11.08
C PRO A 174 -13.13 21.27 11.56
N SER A 175 -14.15 21.90 12.15
CA SER A 175 -14.02 23.20 12.84
C SER A 175 -13.30 23.03 14.20
N ASP A 176 -12.05 22.58 14.13
CA ASP A 176 -11.15 22.46 15.28
C ASP A 176 -10.12 23.59 15.28
N ALA A 177 -10.11 24.39 16.33
CA ALA A 177 -9.28 25.59 16.40
C ALA A 177 -7.78 25.29 16.31
N GLN A 178 -7.32 24.21 16.92
CA GLN A 178 -5.90 23.84 16.89
C GLN A 178 -5.48 23.33 15.52
N HIS A 179 -6.36 22.58 14.84
CA HIS A 179 -6.08 22.10 13.49
C HIS A 179 -6.05 23.27 12.49
N ILE A 180 -7.00 24.21 12.60
CA ILE A 180 -7.04 25.42 11.78
C ILE A 180 -5.78 26.24 11.99
N GLU A 181 -5.37 26.45 13.24
CA GLU A 181 -4.13 27.17 13.54
C GLU A 181 -2.90 26.50 12.94
N ARG A 182 -2.80 25.17 13.03
CA ARG A 182 -1.71 24.40 12.39
C ARG A 182 -1.68 24.57 10.87
N LEU A 183 -2.84 24.57 10.22
CA LEU A 183 -2.96 24.83 8.78
C LEU A 183 -2.47 26.24 8.43
N LEU A 184 -2.91 27.24 9.18
CA LEU A 184 -2.50 28.64 8.96
C LEU A 184 -1.01 28.83 9.19
N VAL A 185 -0.45 28.28 10.24
CA VAL A 185 1.00 28.32 10.52
C VAL A 185 1.78 27.65 9.41
N ALA A 186 1.36 26.47 8.96
CA ALA A 186 2.03 25.74 7.88
C ALA A 186 1.98 26.48 6.54
N ALA A 187 0.91 27.20 6.27
CA ALA A 187 0.74 28.02 5.06
C ALA A 187 1.37 29.42 5.18
N GLY A 188 1.97 29.77 6.33
CA GLY A 188 2.40 31.16 6.58
C GLY A 188 1.26 32.17 6.56
N ALA A 189 0.05 31.74 6.95
CA ALA A 189 -1.21 32.48 6.90
C ALA A 189 -1.67 32.95 5.49
N ASP A 190 -1.09 32.45 4.40
CA ASP A 190 -1.45 32.78 3.02
C ASP A 190 -2.18 31.62 2.31
N ILE A 191 -3.44 31.40 2.70
CA ILE A 191 -4.34 30.45 2.03
C ILE A 191 -5.21 31.21 1.03
N ARG A 192 -4.99 30.95 -0.27
CA ARG A 192 -5.65 31.62 -1.39
C ARG A 192 -7.00 31.02 -1.75
N ALA A 193 -7.19 29.73 -1.53
CA ALA A 193 -8.41 29.02 -1.84
C ALA A 193 -8.59 27.81 -0.92
N ILE A 194 -9.86 27.41 -0.75
CA ILE A 194 -10.24 26.18 -0.07
C ILE A 194 -11.03 25.32 -1.05
N VAL A 195 -10.66 24.04 -1.14
CA VAL A 195 -11.35 23.04 -1.95
C VAL A 195 -11.84 21.94 -1.02
N CYS A 196 -13.09 21.55 -1.14
CA CYS A 196 -13.67 20.39 -0.45
C CYS A 196 -14.03 19.33 -1.49
N THR A 197 -13.67 18.06 -1.21
CA THR A 197 -13.91 16.92 -2.09
C THR A 197 -15.03 16.00 -1.58
#